data_447ede186c5716c7df58862479e41087
#
_entry.id   447ede186c5716c7df58862479e41087
#
_cell.length_a   1.000
_cell.length_b   1.000
_cell.length_c   1.000
_cell.angle_alpha   90.00
_cell.angle_beta   90.00
_cell.angle_gamma   90.00
#
_symmetry.space_group_name_H-M   'P 1'
#
loop_
_entity.id
_entity.type
_entity.pdbx_description
1 polymer ?
#
loop_
_entity_poly.entity_id
_entity_poly.type
_entity_poly.pdbx_seq_one_letter_code
_entity_poly.pdbx_strand_id
1 'polypeptide(L)'
;MDKFILFLIEHYFYSAPLLVVVILLIRSNAVKGGKKITPQDLVSLTNQDAAKLIDLRSPNEFADGHITGSINIPYADIEDRLHEIKLQEGKSLVLICDSGSQSANAGEVLNKSGYQNTVILSGGISAWKLDNLPLI
;
A
#
# COMPACT_ATOMS: atom_id res chain seq x y z
N MET A 1 26.24 17.60 21.26
CA MET A 1 25.41 16.39 21.49
C MET A 1 25.20 16.12 22.97
N ASP A 2 26.23 16.20 23.76
CA ASP A 2 26.15 15.90 25.21
C ASP A 2 25.16 16.81 25.96
N LYS A 3 25.14 18.10 25.62
CA LYS A 3 24.21 19.08 26.21
C LYS A 3 22.73 18.77 25.86
N PHE A 4 22.47 18.26 24.66
CA PHE A 4 21.14 17.88 24.23
C PHE A 4 20.65 16.63 24.97
N ILE A 5 21.53 15.66 25.13
CA ILE A 5 21.24 14.43 25.89
C ILE A 5 20.97 14.75 27.36
N LEU A 6 21.80 15.62 27.98
CA LEU A 6 21.60 16.08 29.34
C LEU A 6 20.26 16.81 29.50
N PHE A 7 19.92 17.68 28.55
CA PHE A 7 18.62 18.37 28.53
C PHE A 7 17.45 17.40 28.50
N LEU A 8 17.52 16.34 27.68
CA LEU A 8 16.49 15.31 27.59
C LEU A 8 16.35 14.53 28.91
N ILE A 9 17.47 14.25 29.58
CA ILE A 9 17.48 13.53 30.85
C ILE A 9 16.93 14.41 31.99
N GLU A 10 17.34 15.66 32.03
CA GLU A 10 16.84 16.61 33.06
C GLU A 10 15.33 16.88 32.90
N HIS A 11 14.81 16.81 31.68
CA HIS A 11 13.41 17.08 31.37
C HIS A 11 12.65 15.81 30.92
N TYR A 12 13.05 14.62 31.44
CA TYR A 12 12.46 13.35 31.03
C TYR A 12 10.93 13.30 31.20
N PHE A 13 10.39 14.06 32.15
CA PHE A 13 8.96 14.11 32.40
C PHE A 13 8.15 14.68 31.23
N TYR A 14 8.78 15.53 30.41
CA TYR A 14 8.20 16.10 29.19
C TYR A 14 8.65 15.37 27.93
N SER A 15 9.90 14.94 27.89
CA SER A 15 10.48 14.30 26.71
C SER A 15 9.99 12.86 26.50
N ALA A 16 9.75 12.11 27.57
CA ALA A 16 9.28 10.72 27.47
C ALA A 16 7.88 10.60 26.84
N PRO A 17 6.85 11.36 27.24
CA PRO A 17 5.54 11.34 26.58
C PRO A 17 5.63 11.77 25.11
N LEU A 18 6.43 12.79 24.81
CA LEU A 18 6.64 13.25 23.44
C LEU A 18 7.27 12.15 22.57
N LEU A 19 8.29 11.48 23.08
CA LEU A 19 8.93 10.37 22.39
C LEU A 19 7.95 9.24 22.09
N VAL A 20 7.11 8.88 23.05
CA VAL A 20 6.07 7.86 22.86
C VAL A 20 5.10 8.27 21.76
N VAL A 21 4.62 9.51 21.76
CA VAL A 21 3.72 10.04 20.73
C VAL A 21 4.37 9.99 19.36
N VAL A 22 5.64 10.40 19.24
CA VAL A 22 6.39 10.37 17.97
C VAL A 22 6.53 8.93 17.47
N ILE A 23 6.88 7.98 18.35
CA ILE A 23 6.97 6.57 17.98
C ILE A 23 5.61 6.02 17.51
N LEU A 24 4.53 6.34 18.21
CA LEU A 24 3.18 5.93 17.84
C LEU A 24 2.76 6.50 16.48
N LEU A 25 3.10 7.77 16.20
CA LEU A 25 2.82 8.40 14.92
C LEU A 25 3.60 7.75 13.78
N ILE A 26 4.89 7.46 14.00
CA ILE A 26 5.72 6.75 13.01
C ILE A 26 5.14 5.37 12.72
N ARG A 27 4.77 4.61 13.74
CA ARG A 27 4.16 3.28 13.58
C ARG A 27 2.80 3.34 12.90
N SER A 28 1.99 4.32 13.23
CA SER A 28 0.66 4.51 12.61
C SER A 28 0.75 4.80 11.13
N ASN A 29 1.74 5.60 10.71
CA ASN A 29 1.92 5.94 9.30
C ASN A 29 2.66 4.85 8.49
N ALA A 30 3.49 4.04 9.14
CA ALA A 30 4.36 3.08 8.46
C ALA A 30 3.61 1.90 7.81
N VAL A 31 2.39 1.58 8.28
CA VAL A 31 1.65 0.38 7.85
C VAL A 31 0.23 0.72 7.37
N LYS A 32 0.00 1.98 7.01
CA LYS A 32 -1.32 2.39 6.53
C LYS A 32 -1.71 1.61 5.28
N GLY A 33 -2.81 0.87 5.37
CA GLY A 33 -3.41 0.15 4.26
C GLY A 33 -2.74 -1.16 3.87
N GLY A 34 -1.60 -1.50 4.46
CA GLY A 34 -0.89 -2.75 4.18
C GLY A 34 0.60 -2.55 3.89
N LYS A 35 1.32 -3.66 3.72
CA LYS A 35 2.74 -3.67 3.41
C LYS A 35 2.98 -3.12 2.00
N LYS A 36 3.99 -2.28 1.83
CA LYS A 36 4.43 -1.79 0.52
C LYS A 36 5.44 -2.76 -0.10
N ILE A 37 5.28 -3.03 -1.38
CA ILE A 37 6.20 -3.86 -2.17
C ILE A 37 6.74 -3.09 -3.37
N THR A 38 7.91 -3.48 -3.84
CA THR A 38 8.51 -2.88 -5.05
C THR A 38 7.91 -3.48 -6.32
N PRO A 39 8.08 -2.83 -7.50
CA PRO A 39 7.69 -3.43 -8.78
C PRO A 39 8.33 -4.80 -9.01
N GLN A 40 9.59 -4.99 -8.62
CA GLN A 40 10.30 -6.27 -8.75
C GLN A 40 9.68 -7.35 -7.88
N ASP A 41 9.28 -7.01 -6.64
CA ASP A 41 8.56 -7.93 -5.76
C ASP A 41 7.23 -8.36 -6.37
N LEU A 42 6.52 -7.42 -7.02
CA LEU A 42 5.27 -7.72 -7.71
C LEU A 42 5.48 -8.67 -8.88
N VAL A 43 6.53 -8.46 -9.69
CA VAL A 43 6.88 -9.39 -10.77
C VAL A 43 7.11 -10.79 -10.22
N SER A 44 7.83 -10.90 -9.12
CA SER A 44 8.08 -12.19 -8.46
C SER A 44 6.79 -12.87 -8.00
N LEU A 45 5.88 -12.11 -7.38
CA LEU A 45 4.57 -12.62 -6.93
C LEU A 45 3.71 -13.08 -8.10
N THR A 46 3.67 -12.32 -9.19
CA THR A 46 2.88 -12.68 -10.38
C THR A 46 3.44 -13.92 -11.07
N ASN A 47 4.76 -14.08 -11.13
CA ASN A 47 5.41 -15.27 -11.69
C ASN A 47 5.11 -16.53 -10.89
N GLN A 48 4.88 -16.40 -9.59
CA GLN A 48 4.50 -17.51 -8.69
C GLN A 48 2.99 -17.74 -8.64
N ASP A 49 2.18 -16.98 -9.37
CA ASP A 49 0.72 -16.98 -9.28
C ASP A 49 0.23 -16.76 -7.83
N ALA A 50 0.94 -15.91 -7.10
CA ALA A 50 0.72 -15.66 -5.67
C ALA A 50 0.02 -14.33 -5.39
N ALA A 51 -0.45 -13.62 -6.41
CA ALA A 51 -1.06 -12.31 -6.25
C ALA A 51 -2.32 -12.16 -7.09
N LYS A 52 -3.30 -11.45 -6.53
CA LYS A 52 -4.43 -10.90 -7.26
C LYS A 52 -4.28 -9.38 -7.31
N LEU A 53 -4.36 -8.80 -8.50
CA LEU A 53 -4.06 -7.41 -8.76
C LEU A 53 -5.35 -6.60 -8.94
N ILE A 54 -5.49 -5.51 -8.18
CA ILE A 54 -6.61 -4.58 -8.31
C ILE A 54 -6.03 -3.21 -8.69
N ASP A 55 -6.42 -2.71 -9.86
CA ASP A 55 -6.07 -1.38 -10.33
C ASP A 55 -7.16 -0.40 -9.92
N LEU A 56 -6.79 0.59 -9.10
CA LEU A 56 -7.70 1.56 -8.51
C LEU A 56 -7.84 2.85 -9.33
N ARG A 57 -7.20 2.89 -10.50
CA ARG A 57 -7.27 4.05 -11.41
C ARG A 57 -8.63 4.14 -12.11
N SER A 58 -8.86 5.24 -12.83
CA SER A 58 -10.05 5.39 -13.64
C SER A 58 -10.09 4.34 -14.77
N PRO A 59 -11.29 3.99 -15.30
CA PRO A 59 -11.39 3.07 -16.43
C PRO A 59 -10.62 3.51 -17.66
N ASN A 60 -10.54 4.82 -17.92
CA ASN A 60 -9.78 5.36 -19.05
C ASN A 60 -8.27 5.14 -18.90
N GLU A 61 -7.74 5.38 -17.72
CA GLU A 61 -6.32 5.13 -17.42
C GLU A 61 -5.98 3.64 -17.50
N PHE A 62 -6.87 2.80 -17.02
CA PHE A 62 -6.73 1.34 -17.11
C PHE A 62 -6.71 0.88 -18.57
N ALA A 63 -7.59 1.42 -19.40
CA ALA A 63 -7.66 1.09 -20.83
C ALA A 63 -6.42 1.56 -21.59
N ASP A 64 -5.81 2.67 -21.21
CA ASP A 64 -4.58 3.18 -21.82
C ASP A 64 -3.34 2.33 -21.55
N GLY A 65 -3.38 1.50 -20.54
CA GLY A 65 -2.30 0.60 -20.20
C GLY A 65 -2.36 0.17 -18.72
N HIS A 66 -2.26 -1.12 -18.48
CA HIS A 66 -2.32 -1.70 -17.13
C HIS A 66 -1.41 -2.92 -17.00
N ILE A 67 -1.16 -3.34 -15.78
CA ILE A 67 -0.37 -4.53 -15.50
C ILE A 67 -1.19 -5.77 -15.84
N THR A 68 -0.58 -6.69 -16.56
CA THR A 68 -1.21 -7.96 -16.99
C THR A 68 -1.85 -8.69 -15.80
N GLY A 69 -3.11 -9.09 -15.95
CA GLY A 69 -3.85 -9.83 -14.92
C GLY A 69 -4.52 -8.95 -13.87
N SER A 70 -4.38 -7.63 -13.93
CA SER A 70 -5.07 -6.72 -13.03
C SER A 70 -6.55 -6.54 -13.43
N ILE A 71 -7.39 -6.35 -12.40
CA ILE A 71 -8.81 -6.05 -12.53
C ILE A 71 -9.00 -4.58 -12.17
N ASN A 72 -9.75 -3.85 -12.98
CA ASN A 72 -10.04 -2.45 -12.69
C ASN A 72 -11.24 -2.32 -11.76
N ILE A 73 -11.00 -1.82 -10.57
CA ILE A 73 -12.03 -1.35 -9.64
C ILE A 73 -11.60 0.04 -9.19
N PRO A 74 -12.17 1.11 -9.76
CA PRO A 74 -11.81 2.46 -9.38
C PRO A 74 -11.94 2.69 -7.87
N TYR A 75 -11.05 3.51 -7.32
CA TYR A 75 -11.02 3.77 -5.87
C TYR A 75 -12.39 4.19 -5.32
N ALA A 76 -13.12 5.04 -6.05
CA ALA A 76 -14.44 5.51 -5.65
C ALA A 76 -15.48 4.38 -5.51
N ASP A 77 -15.30 3.29 -6.24
CA ASP A 77 -16.23 2.17 -6.29
C ASP A 77 -15.82 0.99 -5.40
N ILE A 78 -14.69 1.08 -4.71
CA ILE A 78 -14.11 -0.07 -4.00
C ILE A 78 -15.06 -0.67 -2.95
N GLU A 79 -15.75 0.17 -2.20
CA GLU A 79 -16.68 -0.28 -1.16
C GLU A 79 -17.89 -1.01 -1.75
N ASP A 80 -18.42 -0.51 -2.87
CA ASP A 80 -19.60 -1.09 -3.53
C ASP A 80 -19.28 -2.36 -4.33
N ARG A 81 -18.02 -2.53 -4.71
CA ARG A 81 -17.57 -3.63 -5.57
C ARG A 81 -16.67 -4.66 -4.87
N LEU A 82 -16.65 -4.67 -3.54
CA LEU A 82 -15.88 -5.65 -2.75
C LEU A 82 -16.24 -7.10 -3.10
N HIS A 83 -17.49 -7.37 -3.44
CA HIS A 83 -17.97 -8.70 -3.83
C HIS A 83 -17.32 -9.24 -5.11
N GLU A 84 -16.75 -8.39 -5.95
CA GLU A 84 -16.01 -8.80 -7.15
C GLU A 84 -14.60 -9.30 -6.84
N ILE A 85 -14.11 -9.02 -5.62
CA ILE A 85 -12.77 -9.44 -5.19
C ILE A 85 -12.86 -10.85 -4.60
N LYS A 86 -12.44 -11.82 -5.40
CA LYS A 86 -12.36 -13.22 -4.97
C LYS A 86 -10.92 -13.59 -4.76
N LEU A 87 -10.47 -13.53 -3.51
CA LEU A 87 -9.10 -13.87 -3.15
C LEU A 87 -9.01 -15.33 -2.75
N GLN A 88 -8.17 -16.08 -3.45
CA GLN A 88 -7.86 -17.46 -3.12
C GLN A 88 -6.93 -17.51 -1.89
N GLU A 89 -7.09 -18.56 -1.08
CA GLU A 89 -6.22 -18.77 0.09
C GLU A 89 -4.74 -18.83 -0.34
N GLY A 90 -3.89 -18.16 0.44
CA GLY A 90 -2.46 -18.10 0.17
C GLY A 90 -2.03 -17.04 -0.84
N LYS A 91 -2.96 -16.33 -1.49
CA LYS A 91 -2.63 -15.24 -2.41
C LYS A 91 -2.68 -13.89 -1.71
N SER A 92 -1.81 -12.98 -2.13
CA SER A 92 -1.80 -11.59 -1.69
C SER A 92 -2.70 -10.75 -2.59
N LEU A 93 -3.42 -9.82 -2.00
CA LEU A 93 -4.21 -8.83 -2.71
C LEU A 93 -3.34 -7.58 -2.93
N VAL A 94 -2.97 -7.30 -4.17
CA VAL A 94 -2.11 -6.17 -4.52
C VAL A 94 -2.94 -5.00 -5.03
N LEU A 95 -2.80 -3.85 -4.41
CA LEU A 95 -3.48 -2.63 -4.80
C LEU A 95 -2.55 -1.73 -5.60
N ILE A 96 -3.04 -1.26 -6.74
CA ILE A 96 -2.29 -0.47 -7.71
C ILE A 96 -3.03 0.84 -7.98
N CYS A 97 -2.36 1.97 -7.83
CA CYS A 97 -2.85 3.27 -8.25
C CYS A 97 -1.73 4.04 -8.96
N ASP A 98 -1.92 5.32 -9.27
CA ASP A 98 -0.89 6.10 -9.95
C ASP A 98 0.40 6.27 -9.14
N SER A 99 0.28 6.63 -7.86
CA SER A 99 1.42 7.00 -7.01
C SER A 99 1.51 6.22 -5.70
N GLY A 100 0.52 5.40 -5.38
CA GLY A 100 0.45 4.63 -4.13
C GLY A 100 -0.40 5.23 -3.02
N SER A 101 -0.84 6.49 -3.11
CA SER A 101 -1.61 7.16 -2.05
C SER A 101 -3.04 6.63 -1.92
N GLN A 102 -3.75 6.44 -3.03
CA GLN A 102 -5.09 5.85 -3.03
C GLN A 102 -5.08 4.40 -2.60
N SER A 103 -4.03 3.66 -2.95
CA SER A 103 -3.86 2.27 -2.54
C SER A 103 -3.80 2.12 -1.03
N ALA A 104 -3.14 3.04 -0.32
CA ALA A 104 -3.08 3.02 1.13
C ALA A 104 -4.48 3.18 1.76
N ASN A 105 -5.27 4.11 1.26
CA ASN A 105 -6.63 4.34 1.72
C ASN A 105 -7.55 3.15 1.40
N ALA A 106 -7.46 2.60 0.19
CA ALA A 106 -8.20 1.42 -0.21
C ALA A 106 -7.82 0.19 0.63
N GLY A 107 -6.55 0.05 0.95
CA GLY A 107 -6.07 -1.02 1.83
C GLY A 107 -6.68 -0.96 3.23
N GLU A 108 -6.88 0.23 3.79
CA GLU A 108 -7.58 0.40 5.06
C GLU A 108 -9.05 -0.06 4.97
N VAL A 109 -9.74 0.31 3.90
CA VAL A 109 -11.13 -0.14 3.67
C VAL A 109 -11.20 -1.66 3.57
N LEU A 110 -10.29 -2.27 2.81
CA LEU A 110 -10.23 -3.72 2.65
C LEU A 110 -9.89 -4.45 3.94
N ASN A 111 -8.95 -3.92 4.73
CA ASN A 111 -8.60 -4.50 6.04
C ASN A 111 -9.79 -4.49 6.99
N LYS A 112 -10.57 -3.42 7.03
CA LYS A 112 -11.81 -3.33 7.82
C LYS A 112 -12.88 -4.30 7.34
N SER A 113 -12.85 -4.68 6.07
CA SER A 113 -13.79 -5.62 5.45
C SER A 113 -13.34 -7.09 5.53
N GLY A 114 -12.22 -7.37 6.19
CA GLY A 114 -11.73 -8.72 6.44
C GLY A 114 -10.60 -9.20 5.52
N TYR A 115 -10.15 -8.39 4.57
CA TYR A 115 -9.01 -8.71 3.71
C TYR A 115 -7.70 -8.36 4.43
N GLN A 116 -7.07 -9.34 5.04
CA GLN A 116 -5.88 -9.11 5.88
C GLN A 116 -4.55 -9.20 5.13
N ASN A 117 -4.53 -9.83 3.96
CA ASN A 117 -3.30 -10.07 3.18
C ASN A 117 -3.16 -9.08 2.03
N THR A 118 -3.33 -7.80 2.35
CA THR A 118 -3.30 -6.69 1.39
C THR A 118 -1.90 -6.10 1.32
N VAL A 119 -1.38 -5.92 0.11
CA VAL A 119 -0.11 -5.25 -0.14
C VAL A 119 -0.31 -4.13 -1.15
N ILE A 120 0.57 -3.14 -1.14
CA ILE A 120 0.49 -1.94 -1.97
C ILE A 120 1.71 -1.87 -2.86
N LEU A 121 1.49 -1.64 -4.16
CA LEU A 121 2.60 -1.36 -5.08
C LEU A 121 3.18 0.02 -4.77
N SER A 122 4.40 0.04 -4.25
CA SER A 122 5.10 1.28 -3.90
C SER A 122 5.32 2.14 -5.14
N GLY A 123 4.89 3.40 -5.07
CA GLY A 123 4.96 4.31 -6.21
C GLY A 123 3.96 4.04 -7.33
N GLY A 124 3.13 3.01 -7.23
CA GLY A 124 2.07 2.70 -8.17
C GLY A 124 2.55 2.46 -9.60
N ILE A 125 1.69 2.77 -10.56
CA ILE A 125 2.01 2.64 -12.00
C ILE A 125 3.20 3.53 -12.40
N SER A 126 3.36 4.68 -11.75
CA SER A 126 4.50 5.57 -12.03
C SER A 126 5.83 4.87 -11.79
N ALA A 127 5.99 4.17 -10.68
CA ALA A 127 7.20 3.38 -10.40
C ALA A 127 7.36 2.19 -11.35
N TRP A 128 6.27 1.54 -11.71
CA TRP A 128 6.27 0.44 -12.69
C TRP A 128 6.81 0.90 -14.05
N LYS A 129 6.35 2.06 -14.53
CA LYS A 129 6.83 2.66 -15.79
C LYS A 129 8.29 3.09 -15.71
N LEU A 130 8.73 3.65 -14.58
CA LEU A 130 10.13 4.07 -14.39
C LEU A 130 11.10 2.87 -14.47
N ASP A 131 10.67 1.71 -14.03
CA ASP A 131 11.45 0.48 -14.12
C ASP A 131 11.34 -0.20 -15.51
N ASN A 132 10.71 0.45 -16.48
CA ASN A 132 10.49 -0.05 -17.85
C ASN A 132 9.77 -1.41 -17.89
N LEU A 133 8.89 -1.67 -16.97
CA LEU A 133 8.11 -2.89 -16.93
C LEU A 133 6.90 -2.80 -17.88
N PRO A 134 6.48 -3.92 -18.50
CA PRO A 134 5.47 -3.89 -19.56
C PRO A 134 4.06 -3.61 -19.02
N LEU A 135 3.29 -2.87 -19.83
CA LEU A 135 1.86 -2.67 -19.68
C LEU A 135 1.14 -3.19 -20.92
N ILE A 136 -0.08 -3.65 -20.72
CA ILE A 136 -0.95 -4.07 -21.84
C ILE A 136 -2.14 -3.14 -22.01
#